data_c8530c13026f6251b688e0772d83f34d
#
_entry.id   c8530c13026f6251b688e0772d83f34d
#
_cell.length_a   1.000
_cell.length_b   1.000
_cell.length_c   1.000
_cell.angle_alpha   90.00
_cell.angle_beta   90.00
_cell.angle_gamma   90.00
#
_symmetry.space_group_name_H-M   'P 1'
#
loop_
_entity.id
_entity.type
_entity.pdbx_description
1 polymer ?
#
loop_
_entity_poly.entity_id
_entity_poly.type
_entity_poly.pdbx_seq_one_letter_code
_entity_poly.pdbx_strand_id
1 'polypeptide(L)'
;MFLRLLFFVSMALINVHGNGNAMAIEKITSASGIKAWLVRDHSIPLTAVRFIFRGSGAISDPHGKAGRASMVSALLDEGAGTLHSQVFQKELQDRSIVLSFIADKDFFGGTLKVLNKYRAKGVELANLALAAPRFDPTAVNRIRAQIVTRLKAQAARPDYKARRAWSRVIYNSHPYARPVMGTKKSVTNIRNSDLQSFVRDNLALDRLLVSIVGDISVEEGKSLLDKMFENLPKGGKQLKVGFARIPDKGAVHVFSKAVPQSVVLFGHRGVSREDPNFYTAYVINHILGGGSFTSRLYNSVREERGLAYSVSTHLSVRRNAPLIIGQLSTSNDKVAESLRLVRSEWRKMASNGVGQETLKNAKRFINGSFALQFSSSDRIANLLTILQYYDLSPSYLRKRRDYINSVSRNDIQKFAQSFLNVDALTFIVVGQPTGLDNTNAPFVGGF
;
A
#
# COMPACT_ATOMS: atom_id res chain seq x y z
N MET A 1 -23.52 55.45 16.82
CA MET A 1 -24.63 54.52 17.02
C MET A 1 -24.38 53.32 16.12
N PHE A 2 -23.60 52.33 16.62
CA PHE A 2 -23.16 51.14 15.86
C PHE A 2 -24.03 49.93 16.26
N LEU A 3 -24.78 49.42 15.30
CA LEU A 3 -25.66 48.25 15.47
C LEU A 3 -24.81 46.99 15.25
N ARG A 4 -24.55 46.21 16.32
CA ARG A 4 -23.91 44.89 16.25
C ARG A 4 -24.95 43.85 15.84
N LEU A 5 -24.80 43.30 14.64
CA LEU A 5 -25.54 42.14 14.17
C LEU A 5 -24.86 40.86 14.75
N LEU A 6 -25.48 40.23 15.72
CA LEU A 6 -25.13 38.91 16.22
C LEU A 6 -25.69 37.85 15.24
N PHE A 7 -24.80 37.18 14.49
CA PHE A 7 -25.15 35.96 13.79
C PHE A 7 -25.18 34.79 14.77
N PHE A 8 -26.37 34.33 15.11
CA PHE A 8 -26.57 33.04 15.75
C PHE A 8 -26.36 31.95 14.70
N VAL A 9 -25.22 31.25 14.74
CA VAL A 9 -25.03 29.98 14.05
C VAL A 9 -25.73 28.94 14.93
N SER A 10 -26.94 28.54 14.55
CA SER A 10 -27.61 27.39 15.15
C SER A 10 -26.86 26.12 14.69
N MET A 11 -26.09 25.58 15.61
CA MET A 11 -25.44 24.28 15.47
C MET A 11 -26.54 23.22 15.59
N ALA A 12 -27.04 22.77 14.42
CA ALA A 12 -27.93 21.62 14.36
C ALA A 12 -27.15 20.40 14.84
N LEU A 13 -27.37 19.97 16.07
CA LEU A 13 -26.99 18.67 16.59
C LEU A 13 -27.76 17.62 15.76
N ILE A 14 -27.13 17.11 14.72
CA ILE A 14 -27.60 15.89 14.06
C ILE A 14 -27.36 14.76 15.05
N ASN A 15 -28.42 14.41 15.79
CA ASN A 15 -28.48 13.15 16.54
C ASN A 15 -28.45 11.99 15.53
N VAL A 16 -27.27 11.46 15.26
CA VAL A 16 -27.11 10.18 14.58
C VAL A 16 -27.44 9.07 15.58
N HIS A 17 -28.70 8.94 15.91
CA HIS A 17 -29.28 7.69 16.40
C HIS A 17 -29.66 6.85 15.17
N GLY A 18 -28.67 6.49 14.36
CA GLY A 18 -28.81 5.45 13.39
C GLY A 18 -28.58 4.13 14.09
N ASN A 19 -29.60 3.29 14.15
CA ASN A 19 -29.44 1.84 14.33
C ASN A 19 -28.35 1.40 13.37
N GLY A 20 -27.13 1.17 13.90
CA GLY A 20 -25.99 0.73 13.11
C GLY A 20 -26.28 -0.67 12.56
N ASN A 21 -26.94 -0.75 11.43
CA ASN A 21 -26.90 -1.95 10.61
C ASN A 21 -25.42 -2.18 10.30
N ALA A 22 -24.82 -3.10 11.02
CA ALA A 22 -23.48 -3.54 10.75
C ALA A 22 -23.44 -3.91 9.26
N MET A 23 -22.56 -3.24 8.48
CA MET A 23 -22.41 -3.46 7.06
C MET A 23 -22.38 -4.96 6.78
N ALA A 24 -23.43 -5.48 6.13
CA ALA A 24 -23.57 -6.89 5.82
C ALA A 24 -22.63 -7.26 4.68
N ILE A 25 -21.64 -8.10 4.98
CA ILE A 25 -20.74 -8.66 3.97
C ILE A 25 -21.27 -10.03 3.58
N GLU A 26 -21.72 -10.15 2.34
CA GLU A 26 -22.20 -11.39 1.77
C GLU A 26 -21.06 -12.08 0.99
N LYS A 27 -20.84 -13.37 1.27
CA LYS A 27 -19.94 -14.20 0.46
C LYS A 27 -20.74 -14.80 -0.66
N ILE A 28 -20.41 -14.43 -1.89
CA ILE A 28 -21.07 -14.95 -3.07
C ILE A 28 -20.13 -15.83 -3.88
N THR A 29 -20.69 -16.80 -4.59
CA THR A 29 -19.97 -17.66 -5.54
C THR A 29 -20.76 -17.67 -6.82
N SER A 30 -20.12 -17.34 -7.94
CA SER A 30 -20.74 -17.34 -9.27
C SER A 30 -20.93 -18.77 -9.82
N ALA A 31 -21.62 -18.92 -10.93
CA ALA A 31 -21.82 -20.21 -11.58
C ALA A 31 -20.51 -20.89 -12.02
N SER A 32 -19.51 -20.09 -12.45
CA SER A 32 -18.16 -20.56 -12.78
C SER A 32 -17.26 -20.83 -11.55
N GLY A 33 -17.78 -20.64 -10.33
CA GLY A 33 -17.06 -20.89 -9.08
C GLY A 33 -16.19 -19.71 -8.59
N ILE A 34 -16.31 -18.53 -9.17
CA ILE A 34 -15.56 -17.33 -8.74
C ILE A 34 -16.17 -16.82 -7.44
N LYS A 35 -15.32 -16.65 -6.42
CA LYS A 35 -15.74 -16.19 -5.09
C LYS A 35 -15.52 -14.69 -4.95
N ALA A 36 -16.47 -13.99 -4.34
CA ALA A 36 -16.33 -12.58 -4.00
C ALA A 36 -17.01 -12.24 -2.67
N TRP A 37 -16.60 -11.09 -2.12
CA TRP A 37 -17.33 -10.46 -1.03
C TRP A 37 -18.15 -9.30 -1.58
N LEU A 38 -19.43 -9.29 -1.27
CA LEU A 38 -20.40 -8.29 -1.70
C LEU A 38 -20.89 -7.47 -0.51
N VAL A 39 -20.95 -6.17 -0.69
CA VAL A 39 -21.69 -5.23 0.17
C VAL A 39 -22.68 -4.48 -0.69
N ARG A 40 -23.97 -4.66 -0.39
CA ARG A 40 -25.04 -3.91 -1.07
C ARG A 40 -25.19 -2.53 -0.44
N ASP A 41 -25.13 -1.50 -1.28
CA ASP A 41 -25.30 -0.11 -0.91
C ASP A 41 -26.12 0.60 -2.01
N HIS A 42 -27.40 0.82 -1.73
CA HIS A 42 -28.37 1.41 -2.66
C HIS A 42 -28.41 2.93 -2.59
N SER A 43 -27.48 3.57 -1.87
CA SER A 43 -27.47 5.02 -1.69
C SER A 43 -27.15 5.80 -2.97
N ILE A 44 -26.36 5.19 -3.86
CA ILE A 44 -25.97 5.77 -5.16
C ILE A 44 -26.03 4.67 -6.24
N PRO A 45 -26.58 4.92 -7.43
CA PRO A 45 -26.74 3.93 -8.50
C PRO A 45 -25.40 3.63 -9.21
N LEU A 46 -24.42 3.13 -8.46
CA LEU A 46 -23.11 2.75 -8.96
C LEU A 46 -22.67 1.38 -8.40
N THR A 47 -21.75 0.77 -9.12
CA THR A 47 -21.07 -0.46 -8.70
C THR A 47 -19.55 -0.23 -8.71
N ALA A 48 -18.91 -0.55 -7.58
CA ALA A 48 -17.45 -0.54 -7.43
C ALA A 48 -16.96 -1.98 -7.25
N VAL A 49 -16.03 -2.41 -8.12
CA VAL A 49 -15.37 -3.70 -8.04
C VAL A 49 -13.90 -3.49 -7.80
N ARG A 50 -13.36 -4.09 -6.74
CA ARG A 50 -11.93 -4.17 -6.50
C ARG A 50 -11.50 -5.63 -6.62
N PHE A 51 -10.42 -5.88 -7.38
CA PHE A 51 -9.88 -7.22 -7.52
C PHE A 51 -8.36 -7.21 -7.46
N ILE A 52 -7.78 -8.30 -6.99
CA ILE A 52 -6.34 -8.54 -7.01
C ILE A 52 -6.03 -9.99 -7.35
N PHE A 53 -4.90 -10.20 -8.01
CA PHE A 53 -4.28 -11.50 -8.25
C PHE A 53 -3.09 -11.62 -7.30
N ARG A 54 -3.23 -12.46 -6.29
CA ARG A 54 -2.22 -12.68 -5.23
C ARG A 54 -0.95 -13.29 -5.82
N GLY A 55 0.22 -12.77 -5.41
CA GLY A 55 1.52 -13.26 -5.89
C GLY A 55 1.88 -12.85 -7.33
N SER A 56 1.07 -12.01 -7.98
CA SER A 56 1.22 -11.57 -9.37
C SER A 56 1.80 -10.16 -9.51
N GLY A 57 2.34 -9.58 -8.44
CA GLY A 57 2.99 -8.28 -8.48
C GLY A 57 4.40 -8.31 -9.05
N ALA A 58 5.19 -7.27 -8.76
CA ALA A 58 6.59 -7.17 -9.18
C ALA A 58 7.48 -8.32 -8.67
N ILE A 59 7.03 -9.06 -7.65
CA ILE A 59 7.66 -10.28 -7.16
C ILE A 59 7.74 -11.36 -8.26
N SER A 60 6.78 -11.35 -9.19
CA SER A 60 6.71 -12.29 -10.32
C SER A 60 7.55 -11.87 -11.53
N ASP A 61 8.14 -10.67 -11.53
CA ASP A 61 8.97 -10.23 -12.63
C ASP A 61 10.24 -11.11 -12.72
N PRO A 62 10.62 -11.64 -13.91
CA PRO A 62 11.86 -12.38 -14.09
C PRO A 62 13.10 -11.53 -13.82
N HIS A 63 14.22 -12.17 -13.58
CA HIS A 63 15.51 -11.48 -13.52
C HIS A 63 15.73 -10.65 -14.79
N GLY A 64 16.20 -9.42 -14.66
CA GLY A 64 16.41 -8.48 -15.78
C GLY A 64 15.16 -7.87 -16.39
N LYS A 65 13.94 -8.26 -15.94
CA LYS A 65 12.65 -7.77 -16.44
C LYS A 65 11.84 -7.02 -15.37
N ALA A 66 12.50 -6.48 -14.34
CA ALA A 66 11.83 -5.66 -13.32
C ALA A 66 11.05 -4.52 -13.99
N GLY A 67 9.82 -4.29 -13.55
CA GLY A 67 8.88 -3.35 -14.14
C GLY A 67 7.89 -3.97 -15.13
N ARG A 68 7.97 -5.30 -15.39
CA ARG A 68 7.04 -5.99 -16.29
C ARG A 68 5.60 -5.88 -15.79
N ALA A 69 5.34 -6.23 -14.52
CA ALA A 69 4.02 -6.10 -13.94
C ALA A 69 3.50 -4.65 -13.99
N SER A 70 4.36 -3.67 -13.69
CA SER A 70 4.01 -2.25 -13.76
C SER A 70 3.73 -1.79 -15.19
N MET A 71 4.46 -2.29 -16.18
CA MET A 71 4.23 -1.95 -17.59
C MET A 71 2.91 -2.56 -18.09
N VAL A 72 2.59 -3.81 -17.70
CA VAL A 72 1.29 -4.43 -17.99
C VAL A 72 0.17 -3.60 -17.35
N SER A 73 0.28 -3.20 -16.07
CA SER A 73 -0.77 -2.40 -15.43
C SER A 73 -1.07 -1.07 -16.13
N ALA A 74 -0.09 -0.50 -16.84
CA ALA A 74 -0.25 0.73 -17.60
C ALA A 74 -0.67 0.50 -19.07
N LEU A 75 -0.84 -0.75 -19.47
CA LEU A 75 -1.14 -1.12 -20.85
C LEU A 75 -2.49 -1.83 -21.03
N LEU A 76 -3.08 -2.37 -19.95
CA LEU A 76 -4.32 -3.15 -20.06
C LEU A 76 -5.51 -2.31 -20.57
N ASP A 77 -5.53 -1.02 -20.30
CA ASP A 77 -6.53 -0.08 -20.78
C ASP A 77 -6.12 0.68 -22.06
N GLU A 78 -4.99 0.30 -22.66
CA GLU A 78 -4.43 0.89 -23.88
C GLU A 78 -4.82 0.10 -25.15
N GLY A 79 -6.02 -0.46 -25.14
CA GLY A 79 -6.61 -1.23 -26.23
C GLY A 79 -6.72 -2.71 -25.92
N ALA A 80 -7.89 -3.29 -26.20
CA ALA A 80 -8.20 -4.69 -25.94
C ALA A 80 -9.21 -5.24 -26.94
N GLY A 81 -9.14 -6.53 -27.25
CA GLY A 81 -9.95 -7.17 -28.28
C GLY A 81 -9.76 -6.49 -29.63
N THR A 82 -10.85 -6.04 -30.24
CA THR A 82 -10.87 -5.27 -31.50
C THR A 82 -10.66 -3.76 -31.30
N LEU A 83 -10.74 -3.27 -30.06
CA LEU A 83 -10.68 -1.85 -29.74
C LEU A 83 -9.23 -1.37 -29.62
N HIS A 84 -8.80 -0.47 -30.50
CA HIS A 84 -7.53 0.24 -30.35
C HIS A 84 -7.58 1.24 -29.19
N SER A 85 -6.41 1.68 -28.70
CA SER A 85 -6.26 2.53 -27.51
C SER A 85 -7.22 3.72 -27.47
N GLN A 86 -7.29 4.52 -28.53
CA GLN A 86 -8.17 5.71 -28.57
C GLN A 86 -9.66 5.35 -28.45
N VAL A 87 -10.10 4.28 -29.13
CA VAL A 87 -11.49 3.82 -29.08
C VAL A 87 -11.80 3.27 -27.70
N PHE A 88 -10.89 2.47 -27.12
CA PHE A 88 -11.06 1.91 -25.79
C PHE A 88 -11.18 3.01 -24.72
N GLN A 89 -10.30 4.00 -24.75
CA GLN A 89 -10.34 5.13 -23.85
C GLN A 89 -11.60 6.00 -24.04
N LYS A 90 -12.05 6.18 -25.30
CA LYS A 90 -13.30 6.89 -25.60
C LYS A 90 -14.51 6.15 -25.01
N GLU A 91 -14.58 4.82 -25.13
CA GLU A 91 -15.65 4.01 -24.54
C GLU A 91 -15.74 4.19 -23.01
N LEU A 92 -14.58 4.28 -22.31
CA LEU A 92 -14.51 4.56 -20.87
C LEU A 92 -14.98 5.99 -20.55
N GLN A 93 -14.46 6.99 -21.28
CA GLN A 93 -14.73 8.41 -21.01
C GLN A 93 -16.19 8.80 -21.26
N ASP A 94 -16.76 8.42 -22.40
CA ASP A 94 -18.15 8.75 -22.78
C ASP A 94 -19.18 8.23 -21.75
N ARG A 95 -18.83 7.21 -20.97
CA ARG A 95 -19.70 6.57 -19.98
C ARG A 95 -19.26 6.81 -18.55
N SER A 96 -18.23 7.64 -18.35
CA SER A 96 -17.62 7.87 -17.01
C SER A 96 -17.26 6.57 -16.29
N ILE A 97 -16.78 5.57 -17.03
CA ILE A 97 -16.29 4.31 -16.47
C ILE A 97 -14.86 4.53 -16.00
N VAL A 98 -14.60 4.25 -14.72
CA VAL A 98 -13.25 4.24 -14.15
C VAL A 98 -12.76 2.79 -14.14
N LEU A 99 -11.88 2.47 -15.07
CA LEU A 99 -11.14 1.20 -15.08
C LEU A 99 -9.66 1.51 -14.91
N SER A 100 -9.02 0.91 -13.91
CA SER A 100 -7.62 1.14 -13.64
C SER A 100 -6.94 -0.10 -13.11
N PHE A 101 -5.64 -0.23 -13.38
CA PHE A 101 -4.84 -1.38 -12.95
C PHE A 101 -3.62 -0.92 -12.17
N ILE A 102 -3.16 -1.75 -11.27
CA ILE A 102 -2.00 -1.48 -10.41
C ILE A 102 -1.15 -2.73 -10.22
N ALA A 103 0.16 -2.55 -10.24
CA ALA A 103 1.11 -3.54 -9.78
C ALA A 103 1.72 -3.09 -8.45
N ASP A 104 1.55 -3.88 -7.40
CA ASP A 104 2.30 -3.76 -6.14
C ASP A 104 3.51 -4.72 -6.17
N LYS A 105 4.24 -4.83 -5.06
CA LYS A 105 5.28 -5.87 -4.94
C LYS A 105 4.69 -7.27 -4.95
N ASP A 106 3.57 -7.49 -4.25
CA ASP A 106 3.02 -8.80 -3.96
C ASP A 106 1.82 -9.19 -4.82
N PHE A 107 1.11 -8.24 -5.38
CA PHE A 107 -0.09 -8.48 -6.16
C PHE A 107 -0.19 -7.58 -7.38
N PHE A 108 -0.92 -8.04 -8.36
CA PHE A 108 -1.48 -7.24 -9.45
C PHE A 108 -2.96 -7.10 -9.21
N GLY A 109 -3.57 -5.98 -9.58
CA GLY A 109 -4.99 -5.82 -9.40
C GLY A 109 -5.57 -4.64 -10.17
N GLY A 110 -6.87 -4.43 -9.99
CA GLY A 110 -7.57 -3.33 -10.63
C GLY A 110 -8.82 -2.92 -9.89
N THR A 111 -9.40 -1.86 -10.40
CA THR A 111 -10.67 -1.31 -9.93
C THR A 111 -11.54 -1.01 -11.14
N LEU A 112 -12.79 -1.42 -11.08
CA LEU A 112 -13.85 -0.98 -11.98
C LEU A 112 -14.86 -0.21 -11.13
N LYS A 113 -15.16 1.04 -11.51
CA LYS A 113 -16.23 1.83 -10.93
C LYS A 113 -17.10 2.38 -12.06
N VAL A 114 -18.39 2.12 -11.96
CA VAL A 114 -19.31 2.37 -13.06
C VAL A 114 -20.71 2.68 -12.55
N LEU A 115 -21.41 3.61 -13.21
CA LEU A 115 -22.83 3.81 -13.00
C LEU A 115 -23.62 2.59 -13.48
N ASN A 116 -24.70 2.22 -12.78
CA ASN A 116 -25.44 1.00 -13.07
C ASN A 116 -25.95 0.92 -14.52
N LYS A 117 -26.37 2.04 -15.11
CA LYS A 117 -26.81 2.12 -16.52
C LYS A 117 -25.73 1.70 -17.53
N TYR A 118 -24.45 1.76 -17.13
CA TYR A 118 -23.32 1.38 -17.99
C TYR A 118 -22.58 0.14 -17.46
N ARG A 119 -23.11 -0.54 -16.42
CA ARG A 119 -22.44 -1.68 -15.76
C ARG A 119 -22.06 -2.80 -16.74
N ALA A 120 -22.99 -3.16 -17.65
CA ALA A 120 -22.72 -4.19 -18.65
C ALA A 120 -21.51 -3.84 -19.53
N LYS A 121 -21.43 -2.59 -20.01
CA LYS A 121 -20.31 -2.12 -20.85
C LYS A 121 -19.00 -2.03 -20.05
N GLY A 122 -19.05 -1.57 -18.80
CA GLY A 122 -17.88 -1.54 -17.93
C GLY A 122 -17.30 -2.92 -17.66
N VAL A 123 -18.16 -3.92 -17.44
CA VAL A 123 -17.77 -5.32 -17.26
C VAL A 123 -17.16 -5.90 -18.53
N GLU A 124 -17.75 -5.65 -19.69
CA GLU A 124 -17.22 -6.06 -21.00
C GLU A 124 -15.81 -5.50 -21.24
N LEU A 125 -15.62 -4.19 -21.04
CA LEU A 125 -14.31 -3.54 -21.22
C LEU A 125 -13.28 -4.08 -20.23
N ALA A 126 -13.68 -4.35 -18.98
CA ALA A 126 -12.77 -4.94 -17.99
C ALA A 126 -12.37 -6.37 -18.38
N ASN A 127 -13.30 -7.20 -18.87
CA ASN A 127 -13.00 -8.54 -19.37
C ASN A 127 -12.03 -8.47 -20.54
N LEU A 128 -12.30 -7.64 -21.55
CA LEU A 128 -11.41 -7.46 -22.71
C LEU A 128 -10.00 -7.04 -22.27
N ALA A 129 -9.88 -6.06 -21.37
CA ALA A 129 -8.61 -5.58 -20.85
C ALA A 129 -7.80 -6.67 -20.15
N LEU A 130 -8.47 -7.55 -19.38
CA LEU A 130 -7.83 -8.63 -18.63
C LEU A 130 -7.46 -9.83 -19.50
N ALA A 131 -8.33 -10.20 -20.45
CA ALA A 131 -8.21 -11.45 -21.19
C ALA A 131 -7.57 -11.29 -22.58
N ALA A 132 -7.79 -10.16 -23.23
CA ALA A 132 -7.39 -9.92 -24.60
C ALA A 132 -6.72 -8.55 -24.84
N PRO A 133 -5.73 -8.13 -23.99
CA PRO A 133 -5.01 -6.88 -24.21
C PRO A 133 -4.21 -6.95 -25.52
N ARG A 134 -4.25 -5.86 -26.28
CA ARG A 134 -3.63 -5.81 -27.63
C ARG A 134 -2.11 -5.69 -27.59
N PHE A 135 -1.58 -4.90 -26.65
CA PHE A 135 -0.16 -4.55 -26.61
C PHE A 135 0.36 -4.04 -27.95
N ASP A 136 -0.40 -3.16 -28.61
CA ASP A 136 -0.01 -2.56 -29.88
C ASP A 136 1.34 -1.85 -29.77
N PRO A 137 2.26 -2.01 -30.75
CA PRO A 137 3.63 -1.47 -30.65
C PRO A 137 3.68 0.04 -30.35
N THR A 138 2.74 0.82 -30.90
CA THR A 138 2.63 2.26 -30.65
C THR A 138 2.31 2.57 -29.20
N ALA A 139 1.33 1.89 -28.58
CA ALA A 139 0.98 2.03 -27.18
C ALA A 139 2.12 1.57 -26.27
N VAL A 140 2.70 0.39 -26.56
CA VAL A 140 3.84 -0.16 -25.82
C VAL A 140 5.04 0.79 -25.81
N ASN A 141 5.39 1.37 -26.97
CA ASN A 141 6.51 2.31 -27.07
C ASN A 141 6.22 3.62 -26.35
N ARG A 142 5.01 4.16 -26.43
CA ARG A 142 4.58 5.35 -25.75
C ARG A 142 4.63 5.16 -24.22
N ILE A 143 4.05 4.10 -23.69
CA ILE A 143 4.05 3.79 -22.25
C ILE A 143 5.48 3.52 -21.77
N ARG A 144 6.31 2.79 -22.53
CA ARG A 144 7.72 2.60 -22.21
C ARG A 144 8.46 3.93 -22.08
N ALA A 145 8.28 4.84 -23.04
CA ALA A 145 8.90 6.16 -23.01
C ALA A 145 8.45 6.98 -21.79
N GLN A 146 7.16 6.94 -21.45
CA GLN A 146 6.62 7.60 -20.25
C GLN A 146 7.23 7.03 -18.96
N ILE A 147 7.33 5.71 -18.82
CA ILE A 147 7.94 5.06 -17.66
C ILE A 147 9.43 5.46 -17.56
N VAL A 148 10.18 5.43 -18.66
CA VAL A 148 11.60 5.81 -18.69
C VAL A 148 11.79 7.28 -18.30
N THR A 149 10.95 8.18 -18.80
CA THR A 149 10.97 9.60 -18.44
C THR A 149 10.67 9.80 -16.94
N ARG A 150 9.64 9.11 -16.43
CA ARG A 150 9.31 9.13 -15.00
C ARG A 150 10.46 8.59 -14.13
N LEU A 151 11.11 7.50 -14.54
CA LEU A 151 12.28 6.95 -13.84
C LEU A 151 13.45 7.93 -13.82
N LYS A 152 13.71 8.63 -14.93
CA LYS A 152 14.75 9.70 -14.98
C LYS A 152 14.44 10.84 -14.01
N ALA A 153 13.21 11.34 -14.02
CA ALA A 153 12.78 12.40 -13.09
C ALA A 153 12.88 11.97 -11.62
N GLN A 154 12.47 10.73 -11.31
CA GLN A 154 12.57 10.18 -9.96
C GLN A 154 14.01 9.97 -9.50
N ALA A 155 14.94 9.60 -10.39
CA ALA A 155 16.35 9.37 -10.07
C ALA A 155 17.05 10.63 -9.52
N ALA A 156 16.56 11.82 -9.84
CA ALA A 156 17.05 13.07 -9.29
C ALA A 156 16.64 13.29 -7.82
N ARG A 157 15.57 12.65 -7.35
CA ARG A 157 14.98 12.89 -6.04
C ARG A 157 15.68 12.09 -4.92
N PRO A 158 16.04 12.74 -3.78
CA PRO A 158 16.73 12.07 -2.69
C PRO A 158 15.86 10.99 -2.01
N ASP A 159 14.55 11.23 -1.89
CA ASP A 159 13.61 10.25 -1.32
C ASP A 159 13.48 8.96 -2.16
N TYR A 160 13.53 9.06 -3.49
CA TYR A 160 13.57 7.90 -4.37
C TYR A 160 14.88 7.12 -4.21
N LYS A 161 16.01 7.82 -4.15
CA LYS A 161 17.32 7.20 -3.88
C LYS A 161 17.33 6.48 -2.53
N ALA A 162 16.81 7.12 -1.49
CA ALA A 162 16.72 6.50 -0.17
C ALA A 162 15.87 5.20 -0.19
N ARG A 163 14.70 5.22 -0.82
CA ARG A 163 13.87 4.00 -0.98
C ARG A 163 14.55 2.91 -1.81
N ARG A 164 15.32 3.27 -2.83
CA ARG A 164 16.10 2.31 -3.63
C ARG A 164 17.22 1.70 -2.82
N ALA A 165 17.99 2.51 -2.10
CA ALA A 165 19.06 2.07 -1.22
C ALA A 165 18.51 1.17 -0.10
N TRP A 166 17.41 1.59 0.55
CA TRP A 166 16.69 0.79 1.53
C TRP A 166 16.34 -0.61 1.02
N SER A 167 15.69 -0.66 -0.16
CA SER A 167 15.28 -1.94 -0.73
C SER A 167 16.47 -2.86 -1.03
N ARG A 168 17.61 -2.32 -1.43
CA ARG A 168 18.84 -3.10 -1.69
C ARG A 168 19.48 -3.61 -0.40
N VAL A 169 19.62 -2.74 0.60
CA VAL A 169 20.27 -3.09 1.87
C VAL A 169 19.42 -4.09 2.65
N ILE A 170 18.12 -3.84 2.76
CA ILE A 170 17.24 -4.67 3.58
C ILE A 170 16.88 -6.01 2.91
N TYR A 171 16.66 -6.01 1.60
CA TYR A 171 16.19 -7.22 0.91
C TYR A 171 17.28 -7.95 0.13
N ASN A 172 18.43 -7.32 -0.09
CA ASN A 172 19.60 -7.91 -0.78
C ASN A 172 19.20 -8.59 -2.10
N SER A 173 19.41 -9.89 -2.23
CA SER A 173 19.07 -10.70 -3.41
C SER A 173 17.59 -11.08 -3.53
N HIS A 174 16.79 -10.87 -2.47
CA HIS A 174 15.38 -11.19 -2.48
C HIS A 174 14.61 -10.37 -3.55
N PRO A 175 13.58 -10.92 -4.21
CA PRO A 175 12.78 -10.20 -5.22
C PRO A 175 12.25 -8.83 -4.79
N TYR A 176 12.03 -8.62 -3.51
CA TYR A 176 11.61 -7.31 -2.98
C TYR A 176 12.66 -6.20 -3.13
N ALA A 177 13.92 -6.53 -3.38
CA ALA A 177 14.94 -5.52 -3.69
C ALA A 177 14.68 -4.85 -5.05
N ARG A 178 13.96 -5.51 -5.95
CA ARG A 178 13.65 -4.99 -7.29
C ARG A 178 12.62 -3.86 -7.20
N PRO A 179 12.80 -2.76 -7.96
CA PRO A 179 11.80 -1.69 -8.02
C PRO A 179 10.57 -2.14 -8.80
N VAL A 180 9.37 -1.81 -8.30
CA VAL A 180 8.11 -2.15 -8.97
C VAL A 180 8.05 -1.58 -10.39
N MET A 181 8.47 -0.33 -10.58
CA MET A 181 8.52 0.31 -11.90
C MET A 181 9.71 -0.13 -12.76
N GLY A 182 10.58 -0.99 -12.24
CA GLY A 182 11.81 -1.38 -12.93
C GLY A 182 12.91 -0.33 -12.90
N THR A 183 13.87 -0.51 -13.78
CA THR A 183 14.95 0.43 -14.11
C THR A 183 14.89 0.78 -15.59
N LYS A 184 15.58 1.85 -16.03
CA LYS A 184 15.69 2.17 -17.47
C LYS A 184 16.10 0.93 -18.27
N LYS A 185 17.16 0.23 -17.84
CA LYS A 185 17.67 -0.98 -18.50
C LYS A 185 16.63 -2.09 -18.55
N SER A 186 15.98 -2.43 -17.42
CA SER A 186 15.02 -3.53 -17.39
C SER A 186 13.76 -3.23 -18.21
N VAL A 187 13.22 -2.00 -18.13
CA VAL A 187 12.02 -1.59 -18.88
C VAL A 187 12.28 -1.56 -20.39
N THR A 188 13.47 -1.11 -20.83
CA THR A 188 13.85 -1.15 -22.25
C THR A 188 13.95 -2.60 -22.77
N ASN A 189 14.34 -3.55 -21.91
CA ASN A 189 14.48 -4.96 -22.26
C ASN A 189 13.15 -5.75 -22.28
N ILE A 190 12.03 -5.18 -21.81
CA ILE A 190 10.73 -5.85 -21.83
C ILE A 190 10.22 -5.92 -23.28
N ARG A 191 9.88 -7.11 -23.75
CA ARG A 191 9.32 -7.39 -25.07
C ARG A 191 7.82 -7.65 -25.00
N ASN A 192 7.11 -7.59 -26.12
CA ASN A 192 5.68 -7.92 -26.15
C ASN A 192 5.39 -9.34 -25.63
N SER A 193 6.24 -10.32 -25.95
CA SER A 193 6.13 -11.69 -25.43
C SER A 193 6.21 -11.76 -23.91
N ASP A 194 6.98 -10.87 -23.27
CA ASP A 194 7.04 -10.76 -21.80
C ASP A 194 5.71 -10.25 -21.21
N LEU A 195 5.05 -9.30 -21.91
CA LEU A 195 3.75 -8.74 -21.51
C LEU A 195 2.64 -9.80 -21.65
N GLN A 196 2.59 -10.47 -22.80
CA GLN A 196 1.65 -11.57 -23.06
C GLN A 196 1.84 -12.73 -22.08
N SER A 197 3.09 -13.11 -21.80
CA SER A 197 3.36 -14.16 -20.81
C SER A 197 2.94 -13.75 -19.40
N PHE A 198 3.04 -12.45 -19.05
CA PHE A 198 2.56 -11.99 -17.76
C PHE A 198 1.05 -12.21 -17.62
N VAL A 199 0.26 -11.81 -18.60
CA VAL A 199 -1.21 -11.99 -18.60
C VAL A 199 -1.55 -13.47 -18.45
N ARG A 200 -1.01 -14.34 -19.31
CA ARG A 200 -1.27 -15.76 -19.29
C ARG A 200 -0.88 -16.45 -17.97
N ASP A 201 0.29 -16.09 -17.42
CA ASP A 201 0.89 -16.82 -16.29
C ASP A 201 0.46 -16.26 -14.93
N ASN A 202 -0.03 -15.00 -14.86
CA ASN A 202 -0.26 -14.30 -13.61
C ASN A 202 -1.73 -13.86 -13.37
N LEU A 203 -2.51 -13.61 -14.43
CA LEU A 203 -3.92 -13.25 -14.29
C LEU A 203 -4.80 -14.50 -14.35
N ALA A 204 -4.84 -15.26 -13.24
CA ALA A 204 -5.54 -16.54 -13.18
C ALA A 204 -6.50 -16.62 -11.98
N LEU A 205 -7.58 -17.38 -12.14
CA LEU A 205 -8.68 -17.47 -11.17
C LEU A 205 -8.25 -18.05 -9.82
N ASP A 206 -7.24 -18.93 -9.78
CA ASP A 206 -6.70 -19.51 -8.54
C ASP A 206 -6.04 -18.49 -7.59
N ARG A 207 -5.79 -17.27 -8.06
CA ARG A 207 -5.17 -16.17 -7.31
C ARG A 207 -6.08 -14.98 -7.10
N LEU A 208 -7.28 -15.05 -7.67
CA LEU A 208 -8.20 -13.94 -7.73
C LEU A 208 -8.93 -13.74 -6.41
N LEU A 209 -8.90 -12.52 -5.91
CA LEU A 209 -9.72 -12.05 -4.79
C LEU A 209 -10.54 -10.87 -5.29
N VAL A 210 -11.86 -10.88 -5.03
CA VAL A 210 -12.78 -9.87 -5.53
C VAL A 210 -13.65 -9.32 -4.40
N SER A 211 -13.88 -8.03 -4.44
CA SER A 211 -14.89 -7.35 -3.61
C SER A 211 -15.75 -6.46 -4.48
N ILE A 212 -17.06 -6.50 -4.25
CA ILE A 212 -18.07 -5.73 -4.95
C ILE A 212 -18.82 -4.89 -3.92
N VAL A 213 -18.99 -3.62 -4.18
CA VAL A 213 -19.74 -2.69 -3.33
C VAL A 213 -20.61 -1.79 -4.20
N GLY A 214 -21.88 -1.66 -3.85
CA GLY A 214 -22.77 -0.73 -4.53
C GLY A 214 -24.20 -1.20 -4.70
N ASP A 215 -24.93 -0.52 -5.56
CA ASP A 215 -26.32 -0.81 -5.87
C ASP A 215 -26.42 -1.97 -6.87
N ILE A 216 -26.29 -3.17 -6.32
CA ILE A 216 -26.27 -4.42 -7.08
C ILE A 216 -26.84 -5.55 -6.23
N SER A 217 -27.67 -6.39 -6.82
CA SER A 217 -28.20 -7.60 -6.18
C SER A 217 -27.15 -8.72 -6.15
N VAL A 218 -27.42 -9.77 -5.37
CA VAL A 218 -26.57 -10.95 -5.31
C VAL A 218 -26.45 -11.63 -6.68
N GLU A 219 -27.58 -11.77 -7.38
CA GLU A 219 -27.60 -12.46 -8.68
C GLU A 219 -26.89 -11.66 -9.76
N GLU A 220 -27.08 -10.33 -9.77
CA GLU A 220 -26.31 -9.44 -10.65
C GLU A 220 -24.81 -9.51 -10.33
N GLY A 221 -24.44 -9.56 -9.05
CA GLY A 221 -23.06 -9.71 -8.61
C GLY A 221 -22.41 -11.01 -9.10
N LYS A 222 -23.12 -12.13 -9.03
CA LYS A 222 -22.67 -13.42 -9.58
C LYS A 222 -22.49 -13.36 -11.10
N SER A 223 -23.48 -12.80 -11.83
CA SER A 223 -23.40 -12.61 -13.28
C SER A 223 -22.24 -11.69 -13.68
N LEU A 224 -22.01 -10.62 -12.91
CA LEU A 224 -20.87 -9.71 -13.12
C LEU A 224 -19.55 -10.45 -13.00
N LEU A 225 -19.38 -11.31 -11.99
CA LEU A 225 -18.16 -12.10 -11.79
C LEU A 225 -17.89 -13.02 -12.98
N ASP A 226 -18.90 -13.76 -13.43
CA ASP A 226 -18.75 -14.65 -14.57
C ASP A 226 -18.34 -13.89 -15.82
N LYS A 227 -19.08 -12.83 -16.17
CA LYS A 227 -18.79 -12.03 -17.38
C LYS A 227 -17.45 -11.31 -17.34
N MET A 228 -17.02 -10.83 -16.16
CA MET A 228 -15.79 -10.05 -16.02
C MET A 228 -14.53 -10.94 -16.10
N PHE A 229 -14.62 -12.20 -15.64
CA PHE A 229 -13.44 -13.05 -15.48
C PHE A 229 -13.51 -14.39 -16.26
N GLU A 230 -14.55 -14.63 -17.08
CA GLU A 230 -14.78 -15.90 -17.78
C GLU A 230 -13.62 -16.38 -18.65
N ASN A 231 -12.90 -15.45 -19.27
CA ASN A 231 -11.83 -15.76 -20.22
C ASN A 231 -10.44 -15.87 -19.56
N LEU A 232 -10.39 -15.84 -18.22
CA LEU A 232 -9.13 -16.01 -17.51
C LEU A 232 -8.78 -17.48 -17.30
N PRO A 233 -7.48 -17.85 -17.33
CA PRO A 233 -7.06 -19.21 -17.04
C PRO A 233 -7.44 -19.62 -15.61
N LYS A 234 -7.82 -20.88 -15.42
CA LYS A 234 -8.19 -21.41 -14.09
C LYS A 234 -7.00 -21.41 -13.13
N GLY A 235 -5.80 -21.71 -13.59
CA GLY A 235 -4.57 -21.77 -12.78
C GLY A 235 -3.43 -20.99 -13.42
N GLY A 236 -2.66 -20.28 -12.60
CA GLY A 236 -1.49 -19.53 -12.99
C GLY A 236 -0.17 -20.24 -12.66
N LYS A 237 0.93 -19.71 -13.19
CA LYS A 237 2.27 -20.23 -12.90
C LYS A 237 2.61 -20.01 -11.42
N GLN A 238 2.82 -21.08 -10.67
CA GLN A 238 3.19 -21.01 -9.26
C GLN A 238 4.58 -20.38 -9.08
N LEU A 239 4.65 -19.37 -8.24
CA LEU A 239 5.89 -18.72 -7.85
C LEU A 239 6.15 -19.00 -6.36
N LYS A 240 7.20 -19.75 -6.06
CA LYS A 240 7.64 -19.95 -4.68
C LYS A 240 8.67 -18.87 -4.32
N VAL A 241 8.30 -17.96 -3.42
CA VAL A 241 9.21 -16.94 -2.89
C VAL A 241 9.33 -17.16 -1.38
N GLY A 242 10.54 -17.38 -0.90
CA GLY A 242 10.82 -17.53 0.53
C GLY A 242 10.78 -16.20 1.28
N PHE A 243 10.99 -16.25 2.58
CA PHE A 243 11.14 -15.05 3.40
C PHE A 243 12.45 -14.32 3.10
N ALA A 244 12.41 -13.01 3.06
CA ALA A 244 13.61 -12.19 2.98
C ALA A 244 14.41 -12.29 4.30
N ARG A 245 15.72 -12.43 4.17
CA ARG A 245 16.63 -12.36 5.33
C ARG A 245 16.86 -10.89 5.67
N ILE A 246 16.11 -10.39 6.64
CA ILE A 246 16.28 -9.03 7.16
C ILE A 246 17.49 -9.03 8.09
N PRO A 247 18.42 -8.04 8.00
CA PRO A 247 19.57 -7.94 8.89
C PRO A 247 19.15 -7.87 10.37
N ASP A 248 19.80 -8.67 11.21
CA ASP A 248 19.59 -8.69 12.67
C ASP A 248 20.45 -7.63 13.37
N LYS A 249 21.55 -7.18 12.72
CA LYS A 249 22.37 -6.03 13.13
C LYS A 249 22.20 -4.89 12.16
N GLY A 250 21.80 -3.74 12.68
CA GLY A 250 21.62 -2.53 11.91
C GLY A 250 22.94 -1.80 11.64
N ALA A 251 22.93 -0.96 10.63
CA ALA A 251 24.05 -0.09 10.27
C ALA A 251 23.56 1.26 9.76
N VAL A 252 24.44 2.26 9.74
CA VAL A 252 24.19 3.55 9.09
C VAL A 252 24.85 3.54 7.72
N HIS A 253 24.05 3.66 6.67
CA HIS A 253 24.54 3.73 5.30
C HIS A 253 24.31 5.16 4.76
N VAL A 254 25.39 5.85 4.43
CA VAL A 254 25.35 7.21 3.90
C VAL A 254 25.59 7.17 2.38
N PHE A 255 24.67 7.74 1.62
CA PHE A 255 24.76 7.91 0.18
C PHE A 255 24.86 9.40 -0.13
N SER A 256 26.07 9.85 -0.45
CA SER A 256 26.34 11.26 -0.71
C SER A 256 25.52 11.80 -1.87
N LYS A 257 24.85 12.91 -1.64
CA LYS A 257 24.13 13.69 -2.63
C LYS A 257 24.06 15.16 -2.19
N ALA A 258 24.48 16.06 -3.07
CA ALA A 258 24.36 17.49 -2.84
C ALA A 258 22.89 17.93 -2.84
N VAL A 259 22.32 18.03 -1.65
CA VAL A 259 20.94 18.48 -1.39
C VAL A 259 20.91 19.26 -0.07
N PRO A 260 20.02 20.26 0.08
CA PRO A 260 19.96 21.08 1.30
C PRO A 260 19.50 20.28 2.53
N GLN A 261 18.71 19.23 2.31
CA GLN A 261 18.20 18.35 3.38
C GLN A 261 18.51 16.90 3.07
N SER A 262 19.01 16.20 4.07
CA SER A 262 19.14 14.74 4.05
C SER A 262 17.79 14.06 4.23
N VAL A 263 17.54 13.02 3.44
CA VAL A 263 16.42 12.09 3.63
C VAL A 263 16.93 10.85 4.34
N VAL A 264 16.27 10.47 5.42
CA VAL A 264 16.61 9.30 6.21
C VAL A 264 15.46 8.31 6.21
N LEU A 265 15.74 7.06 5.84
CA LEU A 265 14.87 5.91 6.11
C LEU A 265 15.52 5.08 7.21
N PHE A 266 14.71 4.54 8.12
CA PHE A 266 15.21 3.71 9.21
C PHE A 266 14.21 2.60 9.58
N GLY A 267 14.70 1.56 10.23
CA GLY A 267 13.84 0.48 10.68
C GLY A 267 14.56 -0.85 10.83
N HIS A 268 13.79 -1.88 11.12
CA HIS A 268 14.24 -3.25 11.30
C HIS A 268 13.11 -4.24 11.00
N ARG A 269 13.32 -5.55 11.29
CA ARG A 269 12.30 -6.59 11.18
C ARG A 269 11.03 -6.19 11.94
N GLY A 270 9.87 -6.30 11.30
CA GLY A 270 8.55 -6.11 11.87
C GLY A 270 7.86 -7.42 12.23
N VAL A 271 6.56 -7.35 12.42
CA VAL A 271 5.69 -8.52 12.65
C VAL A 271 4.85 -8.82 11.43
N SER A 272 4.57 -10.09 11.19
CA SER A 272 3.61 -10.49 10.15
C SER A 272 2.18 -10.13 10.54
N ARG A 273 1.26 -10.19 9.59
CA ARG A 273 -0.15 -9.91 9.87
C ARG A 273 -0.80 -10.99 10.74
N GLU A 274 -0.27 -12.20 10.68
CA GLU A 274 -0.72 -13.37 11.43
C GLU A 274 -0.11 -13.48 12.83
N ASP A 275 0.87 -12.62 13.17
CA ASP A 275 1.53 -12.64 14.47
C ASP A 275 0.52 -12.36 15.60
N PRO A 276 0.49 -13.16 16.68
CA PRO A 276 -0.38 -12.91 17.82
C PRO A 276 -0.21 -11.51 18.43
N ASN A 277 0.99 -10.96 18.37
CA ASN A 277 1.30 -9.62 18.89
C ASN A 277 1.10 -8.50 17.87
N PHE A 278 0.46 -8.79 16.71
CA PHE A 278 0.26 -7.79 15.66
C PHE A 278 -0.40 -6.51 16.18
N TYR A 279 -1.45 -6.62 17.00
CA TYR A 279 -2.14 -5.44 17.52
C TYR A 279 -1.32 -4.69 18.56
N THR A 280 -0.53 -5.40 19.36
CA THR A 280 0.44 -4.78 20.28
C THR A 280 1.47 -3.98 19.49
N ALA A 281 2.07 -4.57 18.44
CA ALA A 281 2.99 -3.89 17.55
C ALA A 281 2.33 -2.69 16.85
N TYR A 282 1.06 -2.82 16.47
CA TYR A 282 0.31 -1.75 15.80
C TYR A 282 0.09 -0.55 16.73
N VAL A 283 -0.27 -0.79 17.99
CA VAL A 283 -0.42 0.27 19.01
C VAL A 283 0.95 0.87 19.35
N ILE A 284 2.00 0.06 19.52
CA ILE A 284 3.38 0.54 19.74
C ILE A 284 3.79 1.47 18.59
N ASN A 285 3.64 1.03 17.34
CA ASN A 285 3.98 1.84 16.18
C ASN A 285 3.21 3.15 16.16
N HIS A 286 1.91 3.12 16.47
CA HIS A 286 1.11 4.35 16.52
C HIS A 286 1.67 5.35 17.53
N ILE A 287 1.97 4.91 18.76
CA ILE A 287 2.52 5.77 19.82
C ILE A 287 3.92 6.26 19.49
N LEU A 288 4.74 5.39 18.87
CA LEU A 288 6.14 5.69 18.58
C LEU A 288 6.30 6.72 17.46
N GLY A 289 5.63 6.52 16.31
CA GLY A 289 5.78 7.41 15.15
C GLY A 289 4.62 7.40 14.16
N GLY A 290 3.63 6.49 14.32
CA GLY A 290 2.49 6.35 13.41
C GLY A 290 1.33 7.29 13.71
N GLY A 291 1.28 7.88 14.89
CA GLY A 291 0.21 8.75 15.37
C GLY A 291 0.34 10.23 14.95
N SER A 292 1.10 10.52 13.90
CA SER A 292 1.33 11.88 13.42
C SER A 292 1.77 12.83 14.56
N PHE A 293 1.06 13.95 14.75
CA PHE A 293 1.39 15.01 15.71
C PHE A 293 1.45 14.56 17.20
N THR A 294 0.86 13.44 17.55
CA THR A 294 0.81 12.95 18.94
C THR A 294 1.84 11.87 19.23
N SER A 295 2.65 11.48 18.24
CA SER A 295 3.64 10.42 18.41
C SER A 295 4.91 10.91 19.12
N ARG A 296 5.59 10.01 19.83
CA ARG A 296 6.84 10.33 20.56
C ARG A 296 7.91 10.91 19.68
N LEU A 297 8.13 10.30 18.49
CA LEU A 297 9.13 10.79 17.56
C LEU A 297 8.81 12.18 17.05
N TYR A 298 7.53 12.45 16.76
CA TYR A 298 7.14 13.78 16.31
C TYR A 298 7.43 14.82 17.40
N ASN A 299 7.05 14.54 18.63
CA ASN A 299 7.31 15.46 19.75
C ASN A 299 8.80 15.66 19.98
N SER A 300 9.59 14.58 20.11
CA SER A 300 11.01 14.67 20.46
C SER A 300 11.89 15.26 19.34
N VAL A 301 11.56 14.97 18.05
CA VAL A 301 12.39 15.38 16.92
C VAL A 301 11.95 16.74 16.35
N ARG A 302 10.61 16.98 16.30
CA ARG A 302 10.07 18.19 15.69
C ARG A 302 9.68 19.25 16.72
N GLU A 303 8.74 18.94 17.63
CA GLU A 303 8.14 19.97 18.51
C GLU A 303 9.18 20.51 19.51
N GLU A 304 9.93 19.63 20.16
CA GLU A 304 10.86 20.02 21.21
C GLU A 304 12.19 20.59 20.66
N ARG A 305 12.64 20.14 19.49
CA ARG A 305 14.00 20.44 18.98
C ARG A 305 14.06 21.04 17.59
N GLY A 306 12.95 21.05 16.85
CA GLY A 306 12.89 21.64 15.50
C GLY A 306 13.89 21.00 14.52
N LEU A 307 14.23 19.71 14.69
CA LEU A 307 15.23 19.06 13.87
C LEU A 307 14.70 18.63 12.51
N ALA A 308 13.45 18.20 12.42
CA ALA A 308 12.85 17.73 11.19
C ALA A 308 11.44 18.29 11.01
N TYR A 309 11.05 18.58 9.76
CA TYR A 309 9.68 18.97 9.45
C TYR A 309 8.68 17.84 9.64
N SER A 310 9.09 16.61 9.34
CA SER A 310 8.26 15.42 9.51
C SER A 310 9.10 14.22 9.92
N VAL A 311 8.55 13.43 10.82
CA VAL A 311 9.06 12.12 11.18
C VAL A 311 7.89 11.20 11.40
N SER A 312 7.95 9.98 10.86
CA SER A 312 6.87 9.00 10.98
C SER A 312 7.39 7.57 10.93
N THR A 313 6.58 6.63 11.46
CA THR A 313 6.82 5.20 11.31
C THR A 313 5.55 4.48 10.88
N HIS A 314 5.71 3.33 10.24
CA HIS A 314 4.60 2.44 9.89
C HIS A 314 5.04 0.97 9.90
N LEU A 315 4.09 0.08 10.12
CA LEU A 315 4.29 -1.36 9.95
C LEU A 315 4.07 -1.73 8.48
N SER A 316 5.10 -2.26 7.85
CA SER A 316 5.02 -2.85 6.52
C SER A 316 4.80 -4.35 6.66
N VAL A 317 3.55 -4.79 6.56
CA VAL A 317 3.13 -6.19 6.79
C VAL A 317 3.22 -7.05 5.52
N ARG A 318 4.29 -6.87 4.71
CA ARG A 318 4.49 -7.72 3.53
C ARG A 318 4.66 -9.16 3.92
N ARG A 319 4.03 -10.08 3.19
CA ARG A 319 3.99 -11.51 3.55
C ARG A 319 5.38 -12.10 3.79
N ASN A 320 6.34 -11.76 2.94
CA ASN A 320 7.68 -12.38 2.98
C ASN A 320 8.75 -11.49 3.62
N ALA A 321 8.40 -10.31 4.12
CA ALA A 321 9.34 -9.38 4.73
C ALA A 321 8.62 -8.32 5.58
N PRO A 322 8.07 -8.69 6.73
CA PRO A 322 7.46 -7.71 7.62
C PRO A 322 8.54 -6.79 8.21
N LEU A 323 8.28 -5.48 8.21
CA LEU A 323 9.19 -4.45 8.71
C LEU A 323 8.43 -3.42 9.55
N ILE A 324 9.14 -2.78 10.48
CA ILE A 324 8.80 -1.45 10.96
C ILE A 324 9.72 -0.47 10.24
N ILE A 325 9.15 0.51 9.56
CA ILE A 325 9.90 1.47 8.73
C ILE A 325 9.53 2.87 9.17
N GLY A 326 10.55 3.69 9.37
CA GLY A 326 10.40 5.13 9.61
C GLY A 326 11.10 5.96 8.55
N GLN A 327 10.69 7.22 8.48
CA GLN A 327 11.31 8.21 7.62
C GLN A 327 11.34 9.57 8.30
N LEU A 328 12.37 10.36 8.00
CA LEU A 328 12.46 11.77 8.34
C LEU A 328 13.28 12.54 7.28
N SER A 329 13.11 13.86 7.25
CA SER A 329 13.95 14.75 6.46
C SER A 329 14.42 15.89 7.35
N THR A 330 15.74 16.17 7.33
CA THR A 330 16.37 17.16 8.20
C THR A 330 17.55 17.82 7.49
N SER A 331 18.02 18.98 7.97
CA SER A 331 19.25 19.60 7.47
C SER A 331 20.46 18.71 7.72
N ASN A 332 21.48 18.86 6.87
CA ASN A 332 22.65 17.95 6.89
C ASN A 332 23.40 17.96 8.22
N ASP A 333 23.46 19.08 8.91
CA ASP A 333 24.09 19.27 10.23
C ASP A 333 23.31 18.63 11.38
N LYS A 334 22.01 18.38 11.21
CA LYS A 334 21.11 17.84 12.24
C LYS A 334 20.86 16.34 12.12
N VAL A 335 21.43 15.67 11.13
CA VAL A 335 21.19 14.23 10.90
C VAL A 335 21.66 13.40 12.08
N ALA A 336 22.92 13.58 12.55
CA ALA A 336 23.49 12.81 13.62
C ALA A 336 22.64 12.87 14.90
N GLU A 337 22.16 14.05 15.27
CA GLU A 337 21.29 14.25 16.41
C GLU A 337 19.93 13.57 16.21
N SER A 338 19.32 13.70 15.02
CA SER A 338 18.05 13.05 14.68
C SER A 338 18.15 11.52 14.82
N LEU A 339 19.24 10.91 14.36
CA LEU A 339 19.45 9.47 14.50
C LEU A 339 19.59 9.06 15.97
N ARG A 340 20.30 9.85 16.77
CA ARG A 340 20.41 9.61 18.23
C ARG A 340 19.05 9.65 18.92
N LEU A 341 18.21 10.61 18.57
CA LEU A 341 16.85 10.71 19.12
C LEU A 341 15.97 9.53 18.71
N VAL A 342 16.00 9.11 17.45
CA VAL A 342 15.28 7.90 17.01
C VAL A 342 15.69 6.72 17.87
N ARG A 343 17.00 6.46 18.05
CA ARG A 343 17.50 5.37 18.90
C ARG A 343 17.07 5.53 20.36
N SER A 344 17.07 6.76 20.88
CA SER A 344 16.64 7.06 22.24
C SER A 344 15.17 6.73 22.45
N GLU A 345 14.28 7.13 21.53
CA GLU A 345 12.85 6.83 21.66
C GLU A 345 12.54 5.34 21.51
N TRP A 346 13.31 4.59 20.66
CA TRP A 346 13.24 3.14 20.61
C TRP A 346 13.58 2.52 21.96
N ARG A 347 14.72 2.91 22.57
CA ARG A 347 15.13 2.41 23.91
C ARG A 347 14.12 2.76 24.99
N LYS A 348 13.65 4.00 25.04
CA LYS A 348 12.66 4.45 26.03
C LYS A 348 11.35 3.66 25.91
N MET A 349 10.88 3.40 24.69
CA MET A 349 9.69 2.60 24.48
C MET A 349 9.88 1.15 24.89
N ALA A 350 11.04 0.57 24.57
CA ALA A 350 11.40 -0.80 24.95
C ALA A 350 11.55 -0.96 26.48
N SER A 351 12.21 0.00 27.16
CA SER A 351 12.48 -0.10 28.59
C SER A 351 11.30 0.33 29.47
N ASN A 352 10.63 1.42 29.13
CA ASN A 352 9.64 2.07 30.01
C ASN A 352 8.19 1.84 29.56
N GLY A 353 7.99 1.27 28.36
CA GLY A 353 6.64 1.09 27.79
C GLY A 353 5.90 2.43 27.63
N VAL A 354 4.64 2.45 28.06
CA VAL A 354 3.73 3.61 27.87
C VAL A 354 2.91 3.91 29.12
N GLY A 355 2.56 5.19 29.31
CA GLY A 355 1.62 5.62 30.34
C GLY A 355 0.17 5.21 29.99
N GLN A 356 -0.67 5.14 31.03
CA GLN A 356 -2.08 4.72 30.89
C GLN A 356 -2.86 5.66 29.94
N GLU A 357 -2.69 6.97 30.12
CA GLU A 357 -3.41 7.96 29.31
C GLU A 357 -2.94 7.95 27.84
N THR A 358 -1.64 7.78 27.59
CA THR A 358 -1.09 7.61 26.24
C THR A 358 -1.70 6.40 25.53
N LEU A 359 -1.79 5.26 26.21
CA LEU A 359 -2.41 4.06 25.68
C LEU A 359 -3.90 4.27 25.37
N LYS A 360 -4.64 4.87 26.30
CA LYS A 360 -6.08 5.17 26.14
C LYS A 360 -6.32 6.08 24.92
N ASN A 361 -5.52 7.13 24.78
CA ASN A 361 -5.64 8.07 23.66
C ASN A 361 -5.28 7.43 22.32
N ALA A 362 -4.23 6.61 22.28
CA ALA A 362 -3.85 5.85 21.09
C ALA A 362 -4.99 4.91 20.64
N LYS A 363 -5.56 4.13 21.55
CA LYS A 363 -6.70 3.24 21.25
C LYS A 363 -7.91 4.01 20.74
N ARG A 364 -8.25 5.14 21.38
CA ARG A 364 -9.37 5.99 20.96
C ARG A 364 -9.18 6.48 19.53
N PHE A 365 -7.99 6.99 19.20
CA PHE A 365 -7.67 7.48 17.86
C PHE A 365 -7.72 6.36 16.82
N ILE A 366 -7.06 5.23 17.08
CA ILE A 366 -7.01 4.07 16.17
C ILE A 366 -8.41 3.54 15.86
N ASN A 367 -9.28 3.47 16.87
CA ASN A 367 -10.65 3.02 16.69
C ASN A 367 -11.51 4.06 15.97
N GLY A 368 -11.39 5.34 16.33
CA GLY A 368 -12.17 6.41 15.72
C GLY A 368 -11.83 6.65 14.25
N SER A 369 -10.54 6.69 13.92
CA SER A 369 -10.10 6.92 12.54
C SER A 369 -10.46 5.78 11.58
N PHE A 370 -10.75 4.59 12.09
CA PHE A 370 -11.16 3.46 11.26
C PHE A 370 -12.49 3.68 10.53
N ALA A 371 -13.38 4.51 11.08
CA ALA A 371 -14.65 4.88 10.44
C ALA A 371 -14.45 5.50 9.05
N LEU A 372 -13.31 6.18 8.83
CA LEU A 372 -12.98 6.77 7.53
C LEU A 372 -12.79 5.76 6.40
N GLN A 373 -12.59 4.47 6.73
CA GLN A 373 -12.51 3.40 5.73
C GLN A 373 -13.86 3.11 5.06
N PHE A 374 -14.96 3.56 5.65
CA PHE A 374 -16.33 3.35 5.16
C PHE A 374 -16.91 4.56 4.43
N SER A 375 -16.10 5.56 4.10
CA SER A 375 -16.58 6.84 3.54
C SER A 375 -16.89 6.79 2.03
N SER A 376 -16.59 5.71 1.34
CA SER A 376 -16.96 5.51 -0.08
C SER A 376 -16.92 4.03 -0.46
N SER A 377 -17.69 3.65 -1.49
CA SER A 377 -17.72 2.29 -2.04
C SER A 377 -16.34 1.79 -2.46
N ASP A 378 -15.49 2.67 -3.02
CA ASP A 378 -14.10 2.32 -3.39
C ASP A 378 -13.25 1.95 -2.17
N ARG A 379 -13.38 2.71 -1.06
CA ARG A 379 -12.64 2.42 0.17
C ARG A 379 -13.12 1.14 0.82
N ILE A 380 -14.42 0.93 0.84
CA ILE A 380 -15.01 -0.32 1.35
C ILE A 380 -14.53 -1.50 0.51
N ALA A 381 -14.62 -1.44 -0.82
CA ALA A 381 -14.16 -2.50 -1.71
C ALA A 381 -12.66 -2.80 -1.51
N ASN A 382 -11.83 -1.76 -1.37
CA ASN A 382 -10.41 -1.93 -1.08
C ASN A 382 -10.17 -2.57 0.29
N LEU A 383 -10.87 -2.14 1.33
CA LEU A 383 -10.79 -2.74 2.68
C LEU A 383 -11.14 -4.23 2.63
N LEU A 384 -12.25 -4.59 2.01
CA LEU A 384 -12.68 -5.98 1.88
C LEU A 384 -11.65 -6.84 1.12
N THR A 385 -11.06 -6.30 0.06
CA THR A 385 -10.02 -7.00 -0.70
C THR A 385 -8.74 -7.19 0.12
N ILE A 386 -8.35 -6.19 0.92
CA ILE A 386 -7.20 -6.30 1.84
C ILE A 386 -7.47 -7.33 2.94
N LEU A 387 -8.69 -7.40 3.47
CA LEU A 387 -9.05 -8.45 4.45
C LEU A 387 -8.91 -9.84 3.84
N GLN A 388 -9.41 -10.04 2.62
CA GLN A 388 -9.25 -11.30 1.89
C GLN A 388 -7.77 -11.61 1.61
N TYR A 389 -6.97 -10.59 1.28
CA TYR A 389 -5.53 -10.74 1.00
C TYR A 389 -4.78 -11.30 2.22
N TYR A 390 -5.14 -10.89 3.43
CA TYR A 390 -4.56 -11.38 4.68
C TYR A 390 -5.34 -12.54 5.30
N ASP A 391 -6.22 -13.20 4.55
CA ASP A 391 -7.03 -14.35 5.00
C ASP A 391 -7.88 -14.06 6.26
N LEU A 392 -8.26 -12.79 6.47
CA LEU A 392 -9.12 -12.35 7.55
C LEU A 392 -10.59 -12.59 7.19
N SER A 393 -11.38 -13.06 8.16
CA SER A 393 -12.82 -13.28 7.92
C SER A 393 -13.62 -11.97 7.94
N PRO A 394 -14.85 -11.93 7.36
CA PRO A 394 -15.74 -10.77 7.49
C PRO A 394 -16.01 -10.34 8.94
N SER A 395 -16.01 -11.29 9.88
CA SER A 395 -16.19 -10.99 11.31
C SER A 395 -15.06 -10.15 11.92
N TYR A 396 -13.93 -10.05 11.24
CA TYR A 396 -12.82 -9.21 11.66
C TYR A 396 -13.24 -7.75 11.90
N LEU A 397 -14.12 -7.19 11.06
CA LEU A 397 -14.57 -5.80 11.21
C LEU A 397 -15.23 -5.54 12.56
N ARG A 398 -16.01 -6.50 13.05
CA ARG A 398 -16.64 -6.44 14.38
C ARG A 398 -15.64 -6.63 15.51
N LYS A 399 -14.71 -7.57 15.37
CA LYS A 399 -13.73 -7.95 16.41
C LYS A 399 -12.52 -7.00 16.48
N ARG A 400 -12.26 -6.19 15.43
CA ARG A 400 -11.08 -5.33 15.36
C ARG A 400 -10.96 -4.39 16.56
N ARG A 401 -12.09 -3.80 16.98
CA ARG A 401 -12.13 -2.89 18.15
C ARG A 401 -11.70 -3.62 19.43
N ASP A 402 -12.15 -4.85 19.60
CA ASP A 402 -11.83 -5.66 20.77
C ASP A 402 -10.35 -6.03 20.78
N TYR A 403 -9.78 -6.42 19.63
CA TYR A 403 -8.34 -6.68 19.52
C TYR A 403 -7.48 -5.48 19.88
N ILE A 404 -7.90 -4.26 19.54
CA ILE A 404 -7.16 -3.05 19.91
C ILE A 404 -7.39 -2.72 21.38
N ASN A 405 -8.61 -2.87 21.88
CA ASN A 405 -8.94 -2.58 23.26
C ASN A 405 -8.32 -3.56 24.25
N SER A 406 -8.10 -4.82 23.86
CA SER A 406 -7.46 -5.84 24.71
C SER A 406 -5.98 -5.59 24.95
N VAL A 407 -5.28 -4.81 24.10
CA VAL A 407 -3.86 -4.51 24.31
C VAL A 407 -3.66 -3.79 25.64
N SER A 408 -2.95 -4.41 26.59
CA SER A 408 -2.66 -3.83 27.90
C SER A 408 -1.29 -3.13 27.92
N ARG A 409 -1.03 -2.34 28.96
CA ARG A 409 0.30 -1.77 29.22
C ARG A 409 1.36 -2.86 29.40
N ASN A 410 1.00 -3.95 30.06
CA ASN A 410 1.88 -5.08 30.29
C ASN A 410 2.24 -5.78 28.97
N ASP A 411 1.29 -5.94 28.05
CA ASP A 411 1.56 -6.50 26.72
C ASP A 411 2.54 -5.61 25.95
N ILE A 412 2.32 -4.29 25.98
CA ILE A 412 3.24 -3.33 25.37
C ILE A 412 4.62 -3.43 25.99
N GLN A 413 4.73 -3.42 27.33
CA GLN A 413 6.01 -3.47 28.03
C GLN A 413 6.80 -4.75 27.69
N LYS A 414 6.16 -5.90 27.80
CA LYS A 414 6.79 -7.19 27.49
C LYS A 414 7.19 -7.32 26.04
N PHE A 415 6.28 -6.95 25.13
CA PHE A 415 6.54 -7.12 23.71
C PHE A 415 7.54 -6.10 23.17
N ALA A 416 7.51 -4.84 23.63
CA ALA A 416 8.44 -3.81 23.18
C ALA A 416 9.91 -4.15 23.47
N GLN A 417 10.20 -4.84 24.58
CA GLN A 417 11.56 -5.26 24.93
C GLN A 417 12.20 -6.16 23.87
N SER A 418 11.44 -7.07 23.29
CA SER A 418 11.95 -7.97 22.25
C SER A 418 11.76 -7.40 20.83
N PHE A 419 10.70 -6.63 20.63
CA PHE A 419 10.32 -6.11 19.31
C PHE A 419 11.17 -4.90 18.90
N LEU A 420 11.40 -3.94 19.80
CA LEU A 420 12.11 -2.70 19.50
C LEU A 420 13.62 -2.85 19.73
N ASN A 421 14.25 -3.68 18.90
CA ASN A 421 15.69 -3.87 18.97
C ASN A 421 16.43 -2.69 18.35
N VAL A 422 17.06 -1.85 19.17
CA VAL A 422 17.84 -0.67 18.74
C VAL A 422 19.07 -1.06 17.93
N ASP A 423 19.69 -2.22 18.25
CA ASP A 423 20.90 -2.68 17.56
C ASP A 423 20.60 -3.23 16.16
N ALA A 424 19.34 -3.56 15.88
CA ALA A 424 18.86 -3.95 14.56
C ALA A 424 18.46 -2.75 13.68
N LEU A 425 18.41 -1.52 14.23
CA LEU A 425 18.02 -0.33 13.46
C LEU A 425 19.04 -0.03 12.34
N THR A 426 18.61 -0.27 11.12
CA THR A 426 19.34 0.16 9.93
C THR A 426 18.87 1.56 9.52
N PHE A 427 19.82 2.45 9.18
CA PHE A 427 19.56 3.79 8.68
C PHE A 427 20.12 3.94 7.27
N ILE A 428 19.33 4.45 6.36
CA ILE A 428 19.74 4.87 5.02
C ILE A 428 19.65 6.38 4.97
N VAL A 429 20.77 7.06 4.82
CA VAL A 429 20.88 8.51 4.73
C VAL A 429 21.26 8.90 3.32
N VAL A 430 20.48 9.75 2.68
CA VAL A 430 20.81 10.34 1.36
C VAL A 430 20.92 11.85 1.51
N GLY A 431 22.12 12.36 1.43
CA GLY A 431 22.47 13.76 1.65
C GLY A 431 23.97 13.94 1.84
N GLN A 432 24.36 15.03 2.51
CA GLN A 432 25.73 15.30 2.93
C GLN A 432 25.77 15.57 4.44
N PRO A 433 25.41 14.56 5.27
CA PRO A 433 25.35 14.74 6.71
C PRO A 433 26.75 15.03 7.28
N THR A 434 26.80 15.87 8.34
CA THR A 434 27.97 16.09 9.17
C THR A 434 27.85 15.34 10.50
N GLY A 435 28.96 14.99 11.14
CA GLY A 435 28.97 14.35 12.45
C GLY A 435 28.49 12.90 12.46
N LEU A 436 28.45 12.25 11.32
CA LEU A 436 28.31 10.79 11.20
C LEU A 436 29.64 10.19 10.81
N ASP A 437 30.13 9.20 11.56
CA ASP A 437 31.28 8.41 11.15
C ASP A 437 30.95 7.71 9.83
N ASN A 438 31.76 8.01 8.81
CA ASN A 438 31.51 7.60 7.44
C ASN A 438 31.64 6.08 7.27
N THR A 439 30.55 5.36 7.36
CA THR A 439 30.43 4.09 6.68
C THR A 439 29.97 4.38 5.25
N ASN A 440 30.90 4.89 4.42
CA ASN A 440 30.65 5.11 2.99
C ASN A 440 30.52 3.74 2.30
N ALA A 441 29.29 3.23 2.19
CA ALA A 441 29.04 2.20 1.22
C ALA A 441 28.83 2.90 -0.15
N PRO A 442 29.74 2.71 -1.13
CA PRO A 442 29.53 3.26 -2.44
C PRO A 442 28.23 2.70 -3.02
N PHE A 443 27.39 3.55 -3.57
CA PHE A 443 26.18 3.11 -4.26
C PHE A 443 26.59 2.45 -5.59
N VAL A 444 26.87 1.15 -5.54
CA VAL A 444 27.18 0.36 -6.73
C VAL A 444 25.86 -0.05 -7.40
N GLY A 445 25.53 0.60 -8.50
CA GLY A 445 24.43 0.24 -9.38
C GLY A 445 23.66 1.45 -9.91
N GLY A 446 23.57 1.57 -11.23
CA GLY A 446 22.84 2.63 -11.93
C GLY A 446 21.36 2.71 -11.50
N PHE A 447 20.88 3.94 -11.39
CA PHE A 447 19.46 4.28 -11.20
C PHE A 447 18.68 4.07 -12.48
#